data_c75fe66f4d9542c6e58c145eefa8ecf6
#
_entry.id   c75fe66f4d9542c6e58c145eefa8ecf6
#
_cell.length_a   1.000
_cell.length_b   1.000
_cell.length_c   1.000
_cell.angle_alpha   90.00
_cell.angle_beta   90.00
_cell.angle_gamma   90.00
#
_symmetry.space_group_name_H-M   'P 1'
#
loop_
_entity.id
_entity.type
_entity.pdbx_description
1 polymer ?
#
loop_
_entity_poly.entity_id
_entity_poly.type
_entity_poly.pdbx_seq_one_letter_code
_entity_poly.pdbx_strand_id
1 'polypeptide(L)'
;ITTMKACLNMFFGGDEQFGGSTITQQLVKNVTGDNQVTVKRKITEIYRALELEKRYEKDEILEAYLNEVYFGQRCSGVMTAARVYFGKDVSELTLAECASMMGITNNPSMYDPFISSWTRENNRERQLTILSEMLSQGKIDQEEYDAAVAEDIQFANGFTISGKYVGSDGTVTELDTEDTTDTSDDTDSPADDSTPTIKGSNSWFTDAMITDVAEALVEKLGITEKVNSEGKKVSAYDQAINMVYSKGYKIYTTQNPKYQQIAEEVCYNLDNIPYTSSYTNSAGEQVEDQLQIALTIVDPTNGYVVAMIGGAGEKVVDRGWNWAVNAR
;
A
#
# COMPACT_ATOMS: atom_id res chain seq x y z
N ILE A 1 27.21 -19.43 -1.75
CA ILE A 1 26.83 -20.86 -1.71
C ILE A 1 25.33 -21.01 -1.92
N THR A 2 24.48 -20.20 -1.30
CA THR A 2 23.01 -20.28 -1.39
C THR A 2 22.48 -19.97 -2.79
N THR A 3 23.00 -18.95 -3.45
CA THR A 3 22.62 -18.57 -4.82
C THR A 3 22.96 -19.67 -5.84
N MET A 4 24.09 -20.34 -5.63
CA MET A 4 24.51 -21.46 -6.49
C MET A 4 23.65 -22.71 -6.28
N LYS A 5 23.21 -22.96 -5.02
CA LYS A 5 22.21 -24.01 -4.73
C LYS A 5 20.86 -23.71 -5.32
N ALA A 6 20.38 -22.44 -5.24
CA ALA A 6 19.13 -22.02 -5.85
C ALA A 6 19.15 -22.14 -7.38
N CYS A 7 20.28 -21.79 -8.03
CA CYS A 7 20.45 -22.03 -9.45
C CYS A 7 20.46 -23.50 -9.82
N LEU A 8 21.14 -24.34 -9.03
CA LEU A 8 21.16 -25.80 -9.24
C LEU A 8 19.75 -26.41 -9.07
N ASN A 9 18.98 -26.00 -8.05
CA ASN A 9 17.60 -26.46 -7.89
C ASN A 9 16.68 -26.07 -9.06
N MET A 10 16.87 -24.87 -9.62
CA MET A 10 16.13 -24.42 -10.80
C MET A 10 16.44 -25.28 -12.05
N PHE A 11 17.65 -25.85 -12.15
CA PHE A 11 18.06 -26.74 -13.23
C PHE A 11 17.68 -28.20 -13.00
N PHE A 12 17.63 -28.67 -11.76
CA PHE A 12 17.46 -30.07 -11.41
C PHE A 12 16.11 -30.42 -10.79
N GLY A 13 15.17 -29.47 -10.70
CA GLY A 13 13.77 -29.71 -10.33
C GLY A 13 13.57 -30.13 -8.86
N GLY A 14 14.31 -29.56 -7.93
CA GLY A 14 14.08 -29.77 -6.50
C GLY A 14 12.88 -28.96 -5.99
N ASP A 15 12.04 -29.59 -5.16
CA ASP A 15 10.81 -29.00 -4.57
C ASP A 15 11.06 -27.90 -3.53
N GLU A 16 12.29 -27.56 -3.19
CA GLU A 16 12.60 -26.51 -2.22
C GLU A 16 12.82 -25.16 -2.90
N GLN A 17 11.87 -24.26 -2.73
CA GLN A 17 12.01 -22.83 -3.13
C GLN A 17 12.97 -22.11 -2.17
N PHE A 18 14.26 -22.12 -2.48
CA PHE A 18 15.22 -21.28 -1.76
C PHE A 18 15.19 -19.85 -2.30
N GLY A 19 14.84 -18.88 -1.43
CA GLY A 19 15.01 -17.45 -1.68
C GLY A 19 16.49 -17.07 -1.73
N GLY A 20 17.15 -17.35 -2.85
CA GLY A 20 18.62 -17.20 -2.99
C GLY A 20 19.08 -15.94 -3.71
N SER A 21 18.19 -14.97 -4.00
CA SER A 21 18.56 -13.72 -4.64
C SER A 21 19.15 -12.72 -3.63
N THR A 22 20.26 -12.07 -3.99
CA THR A 22 20.85 -10.99 -3.19
C THR A 22 20.02 -9.71 -3.30
N ILE A 23 20.21 -8.75 -2.38
CA ILE A 23 19.60 -7.41 -2.44
C ILE A 23 19.92 -6.74 -3.78
N THR A 24 21.16 -6.84 -4.27
CA THR A 24 21.58 -6.29 -5.56
C THR A 24 20.81 -6.92 -6.73
N GLN A 25 20.58 -8.22 -6.70
CA GLN A 25 19.77 -8.91 -7.71
C GLN A 25 18.30 -8.48 -7.65
N GLN A 26 17.74 -8.29 -6.45
CA GLN A 26 16.39 -7.79 -6.27
C GLN A 26 16.27 -6.34 -6.76
N LEU A 27 17.26 -5.48 -6.47
CA LEU A 27 17.30 -4.12 -7.01
C LEU A 27 17.28 -4.12 -8.54
N VAL A 28 18.14 -4.93 -9.18
CA VAL A 28 18.15 -5.08 -10.66
C VAL A 28 16.77 -5.49 -11.17
N LYS A 29 16.14 -6.48 -10.54
CA LYS A 29 14.81 -6.94 -10.91
C LYS A 29 13.76 -5.83 -10.78
N ASN A 30 13.74 -5.10 -9.66
CA ASN A 30 12.80 -4.04 -9.40
C ASN A 30 12.93 -2.88 -10.40
N VAL A 31 14.17 -2.42 -10.64
CA VAL A 31 14.45 -1.32 -11.58
C VAL A 31 14.15 -1.70 -13.03
N THR A 32 14.44 -2.94 -13.44
CA THR A 32 14.20 -3.37 -14.82
C THR A 32 12.75 -3.79 -15.10
N GLY A 33 11.97 -4.09 -14.06
CA GLY A 33 10.61 -4.60 -14.21
C GLY A 33 10.49 -5.96 -14.91
N ASP A 34 11.62 -6.65 -15.12
CA ASP A 34 11.66 -7.93 -15.83
C ASP A 34 11.31 -9.09 -14.87
N ASN A 35 10.05 -9.49 -14.90
CA ASN A 35 9.49 -10.56 -14.06
C ASN A 35 9.41 -11.93 -14.77
N GLN A 36 9.97 -12.08 -15.99
CA GLN A 36 9.92 -13.34 -16.70
C GLN A 36 10.63 -14.47 -15.93
N VAL A 37 9.98 -15.62 -15.84
CA VAL A 37 10.57 -16.81 -15.20
C VAL A 37 11.39 -17.60 -16.23
N THR A 38 12.55 -17.06 -16.62
CA THR A 38 13.44 -17.69 -17.58
C THR A 38 14.89 -17.74 -17.08
N VAL A 39 15.61 -18.81 -17.42
CA VAL A 39 17.03 -18.96 -17.08
C VAL A 39 17.87 -17.80 -17.67
N LYS A 40 17.58 -17.42 -18.92
CA LYS A 40 18.26 -16.30 -19.59
C LYS A 40 18.11 -15.01 -18.79
N ARG A 41 16.91 -14.67 -18.35
CA ARG A 41 16.66 -13.51 -17.48
C ARG A 41 17.49 -13.59 -16.21
N LYS A 42 17.48 -14.75 -15.51
CA LYS A 42 18.21 -14.89 -14.24
C LYS A 42 19.73 -14.75 -14.42
N ILE A 43 20.29 -15.26 -15.50
CA ILE A 43 21.71 -15.06 -15.82
C ILE A 43 22.00 -13.57 -16.08
N THR A 44 21.14 -12.89 -16.83
CA THR A 44 21.27 -11.45 -17.11
C THR A 44 21.17 -10.61 -15.82
N GLU A 45 20.24 -10.97 -14.93
CA GLU A 45 20.09 -10.34 -13.60
C GLU A 45 21.37 -10.48 -12.77
N ILE A 46 21.91 -11.70 -12.68
CA ILE A 46 23.17 -11.95 -11.95
C ILE A 46 24.33 -11.14 -12.54
N TYR A 47 24.46 -11.12 -13.85
CA TYR A 47 25.52 -10.35 -14.51
C TYR A 47 25.40 -8.85 -14.22
N ARG A 48 24.19 -8.28 -14.35
CA ARG A 48 23.93 -6.88 -14.02
C ARG A 48 24.19 -6.55 -12.55
N ALA A 49 23.82 -7.45 -11.64
CA ALA A 49 24.09 -7.29 -10.22
C ALA A 49 25.61 -7.23 -9.93
N LEU A 50 26.39 -8.12 -10.56
CA LEU A 50 27.86 -8.10 -10.43
C LEU A 50 28.49 -6.82 -11.02
N GLU A 51 27.93 -6.28 -12.10
CA GLU A 51 28.37 -5.01 -12.66
C GLU A 51 28.03 -3.81 -11.76
N LEU A 52 26.88 -3.84 -11.07
CA LEU A 52 26.53 -2.82 -10.07
C LEU A 52 27.50 -2.86 -8.89
N GLU A 53 27.78 -4.03 -8.33
CA GLU A 53 28.69 -4.20 -7.19
C GLU A 53 30.16 -3.84 -7.50
N LYS A 54 30.53 -3.74 -8.77
CA LYS A 54 31.85 -3.21 -9.18
C LYS A 54 31.90 -1.68 -9.24
N ARG A 55 30.75 -1.02 -9.39
CA ARG A 55 30.65 0.42 -9.68
C ARG A 55 30.21 1.24 -8.48
N TYR A 56 29.44 0.63 -7.59
CA TYR A 56 28.78 1.27 -6.46
C TYR A 56 29.15 0.58 -5.15
N GLU A 57 29.29 1.36 -4.10
CA GLU A 57 29.50 0.86 -2.76
C GLU A 57 28.22 0.18 -2.22
N LYS A 58 28.39 -0.67 -1.20
CA LYS A 58 27.25 -1.43 -0.65
C LYS A 58 26.15 -0.54 -0.09
N ASP A 59 26.53 0.58 0.51
CA ASP A 59 25.59 1.52 1.10
C ASP A 59 24.78 2.24 0.00
N GLU A 60 25.38 2.59 -1.12
CA GLU A 60 24.69 3.17 -2.29
C GLU A 60 23.67 2.18 -2.90
N ILE A 61 24.07 0.90 -2.99
CA ILE A 61 23.18 -0.18 -3.48
C ILE A 61 22.03 -0.40 -2.50
N LEU A 62 22.28 -0.37 -1.18
CA LEU A 62 21.27 -0.54 -0.15
C LEU A 62 20.30 0.65 -0.16
N GLU A 63 20.79 1.87 -0.25
CA GLU A 63 19.97 3.08 -0.38
C GLU A 63 19.06 2.99 -1.62
N ALA A 64 19.62 2.63 -2.78
CA ALA A 64 18.85 2.45 -4.00
C ALA A 64 17.78 1.36 -3.83
N TYR A 65 18.10 0.23 -3.18
CA TYR A 65 17.15 -0.85 -2.89
C TYR A 65 16.01 -0.37 -1.98
N LEU A 66 16.34 0.30 -0.88
CA LEU A 66 15.36 0.81 0.07
C LEU A 66 14.42 1.86 -0.54
N ASN A 67 14.89 2.61 -1.54
CA ASN A 67 14.06 3.56 -2.28
C ASN A 67 13.16 2.93 -3.36
N GLU A 68 13.47 1.71 -3.81
CA GLU A 68 12.75 1.04 -4.91
C GLU A 68 11.89 -0.14 -4.45
N VAL A 69 12.15 -0.73 -3.28
CA VAL A 69 11.43 -1.92 -2.83
C VAL A 69 9.96 -1.61 -2.57
N TYR A 70 9.09 -2.53 -2.99
CA TYR A 70 7.64 -2.42 -2.83
C TYR A 70 7.20 -2.94 -1.46
N PHE A 71 6.39 -2.17 -0.77
CA PHE A 71 5.89 -2.43 0.58
C PHE A 71 4.40 -2.76 0.67
N GLY A 72 3.69 -2.96 -0.41
CA GLY A 72 2.23 -3.03 -0.37
C GLY A 72 1.59 -1.64 -0.43
N GLN A 73 0.27 -1.54 -0.25
CA GLN A 73 -0.50 -0.28 -0.25
C GLN A 73 -0.10 0.70 -1.37
N ARG A 74 0.30 0.15 -2.54
CA ARG A 74 0.82 0.91 -3.69
C ARG A 74 2.02 1.80 -3.37
N CYS A 75 2.73 1.57 -2.28
CA CYS A 75 3.91 2.33 -1.92
C CYS A 75 5.21 1.59 -2.23
N SER A 76 6.16 2.32 -2.81
CA SER A 76 7.54 1.90 -3.02
C SER A 76 8.45 2.85 -2.25
N GLY A 77 9.51 2.29 -1.70
CA GLY A 77 10.50 3.02 -0.91
C GLY A 77 10.12 3.21 0.56
N VAL A 78 11.14 3.13 1.42
CA VAL A 78 10.99 3.19 2.88
C VAL A 78 10.37 4.48 3.38
N MET A 79 10.65 5.63 2.73
CA MET A 79 10.11 6.93 3.12
C MET A 79 8.58 6.95 2.99
N THR A 80 8.07 6.45 1.86
CA THR A 80 6.63 6.34 1.61
C THR A 80 5.99 5.33 2.55
N ALA A 81 6.63 4.17 2.74
CA ALA A 81 6.15 3.13 3.63
C ALA A 81 6.05 3.61 5.09
N ALA A 82 7.07 4.32 5.61
CA ALA A 82 7.05 4.88 6.96
C ALA A 82 5.85 5.81 7.18
N ARG A 83 5.54 6.66 6.21
CA ARG A 83 4.39 7.56 6.28
C ARG A 83 3.05 6.83 6.15
N VAL A 84 2.96 5.84 5.27
CA VAL A 84 1.73 5.06 5.06
C VAL A 84 1.42 4.21 6.28
N TYR A 85 2.40 3.47 6.80
CA TYR A 85 2.15 2.50 7.88
C TYR A 85 2.17 3.11 9.28
N PHE A 86 2.98 4.17 9.51
CA PHE A 86 3.18 4.72 10.85
C PHE A 86 2.89 6.22 10.96
N GLY A 87 2.64 6.92 9.83
CA GLY A 87 2.44 8.37 9.84
C GLY A 87 3.68 9.17 10.23
N LYS A 88 4.87 8.58 10.16
CA LYS A 88 6.15 9.13 10.65
C LYS A 88 7.15 9.33 9.50
N ASP A 89 8.16 10.13 9.75
CA ASP A 89 9.37 10.12 8.93
C ASP A 89 10.19 8.85 9.22
N VAL A 90 10.95 8.38 8.25
CA VAL A 90 11.75 7.15 8.41
C VAL A 90 12.77 7.25 9.54
N SER A 91 13.25 8.45 9.84
CA SER A 91 14.20 8.72 10.94
C SER A 91 13.56 8.66 12.34
N GLU A 92 12.24 8.63 12.42
CA GLU A 92 11.48 8.58 13.67
C GLU A 92 10.97 7.18 14.01
N LEU A 93 11.22 6.21 13.12
CA LEU A 93 10.79 4.83 13.34
C LEU A 93 11.58 4.16 14.46
N THR A 94 10.87 3.42 15.29
CA THR A 94 11.48 2.53 16.28
C THR A 94 12.09 1.29 15.62
N LEU A 95 12.93 0.55 16.36
CA LEU A 95 13.46 -0.72 15.89
C LEU A 95 12.34 -1.73 15.58
N ALA A 96 11.31 -1.77 16.41
CA ALA A 96 10.14 -2.62 16.23
C ALA A 96 9.37 -2.27 14.94
N GLU A 97 9.14 -0.98 14.69
CA GLU A 97 8.48 -0.49 13.47
C GLU A 97 9.31 -0.78 12.21
N CYS A 98 10.63 -0.59 12.28
CA CYS A 98 11.53 -0.95 11.19
C CYS A 98 11.48 -2.44 10.85
N ALA A 99 11.50 -3.31 11.86
CA ALA A 99 11.44 -4.76 11.68
C ALA A 99 10.07 -5.20 11.09
N SER A 100 8.96 -4.63 11.56
CA SER A 100 7.61 -4.85 11.02
C SER A 100 7.55 -4.43 9.54
N MET A 101 7.97 -3.21 9.23
CA MET A 101 7.95 -2.66 7.88
C MET A 101 8.79 -3.51 6.91
N MET A 102 10.02 -3.87 7.28
CA MET A 102 10.89 -4.70 6.44
C MET A 102 10.33 -6.11 6.22
N GLY A 103 9.52 -6.63 7.15
CA GLY A 103 8.80 -7.89 7.01
C GLY A 103 7.87 -7.93 5.80
N ILE A 104 7.23 -6.81 5.47
CA ILE A 104 6.26 -6.67 4.37
C ILE A 104 6.91 -6.95 3.00
N THR A 105 8.17 -6.56 2.81
CA THR A 105 8.87 -6.69 1.52
C THR A 105 8.99 -8.12 1.01
N ASN A 106 8.92 -9.10 1.90
CA ASN A 106 9.02 -10.50 1.53
C ASN A 106 7.80 -11.00 0.75
N ASN A 107 6.61 -10.65 1.23
CA ASN A 107 5.32 -10.96 0.59
C ASN A 107 4.25 -10.01 1.13
N PRO A 108 3.97 -8.88 0.45
CA PRO A 108 2.98 -7.91 0.92
C PRO A 108 1.58 -8.50 1.13
N SER A 109 1.14 -9.45 0.29
CA SER A 109 -0.17 -10.08 0.46
C SER A 109 -0.31 -10.88 1.75
N MET A 110 0.81 -11.26 2.38
CA MET A 110 0.86 -12.07 3.59
C MET A 110 1.21 -11.25 4.84
N TYR A 111 2.00 -10.18 4.67
CA TYR A 111 2.60 -9.45 5.78
C TYR A 111 2.19 -7.98 5.86
N ASP A 112 1.30 -7.50 4.98
CA ASP A 112 0.79 -6.13 5.04
C ASP A 112 -0.24 -6.01 6.18
N PRO A 113 0.06 -5.27 7.27
CA PRO A 113 -0.79 -5.22 8.46
C PRO A 113 -2.12 -4.48 8.23
N PHE A 114 -2.32 -3.86 7.07
CA PHE A 114 -3.52 -3.10 6.72
C PHE A 114 -4.59 -3.96 6.04
N ILE A 115 -4.26 -5.17 5.57
CA ILE A 115 -5.20 -6.00 4.82
C ILE A 115 -6.21 -6.69 5.76
N SER A 116 -5.74 -7.32 6.85
CA SER A 116 -6.59 -8.09 7.76
C SER A 116 -5.91 -8.35 9.11
N SER A 117 -6.68 -8.88 10.08
CA SER A 117 -6.12 -9.38 11.35
C SER A 117 -5.09 -10.49 11.13
N TRP A 118 -5.37 -11.42 10.22
CA TRP A 118 -4.46 -12.51 9.87
C TRP A 118 -3.13 -12.02 9.29
N THR A 119 -3.14 -11.05 8.36
CA THR A 119 -1.89 -10.50 7.81
C THR A 119 -1.12 -9.69 8.86
N ARG A 120 -1.81 -9.08 9.82
CA ARG A 120 -1.19 -8.36 10.96
C ARG A 120 -0.52 -9.34 11.91
N GLU A 121 -1.12 -10.46 12.22
CA GLU A 121 -0.53 -11.53 13.01
C GLU A 121 0.71 -12.11 12.32
N ASN A 122 0.62 -12.44 11.04
CA ASN A 122 1.78 -12.87 10.24
C ASN A 122 2.90 -11.81 10.22
N ASN A 123 2.55 -10.54 10.15
CA ASN A 123 3.53 -9.44 10.23
C ASN A 123 4.24 -9.45 11.59
N ARG A 124 3.50 -9.66 12.69
CA ARG A 124 4.07 -9.79 14.04
C ARG A 124 5.04 -10.95 14.13
N GLU A 125 4.67 -12.13 13.67
CA GLU A 125 5.56 -13.29 13.65
C GLU A 125 6.82 -13.04 12.83
N ARG A 126 6.67 -12.39 11.68
CA ARG A 126 7.78 -12.01 10.81
C ARG A 126 8.71 -10.99 11.47
N GLN A 127 8.15 -9.99 12.13
CA GLN A 127 8.88 -8.99 12.92
C GLN A 127 9.73 -9.66 14.00
N LEU A 128 9.14 -10.56 14.80
CA LEU A 128 9.84 -11.30 15.85
C LEU A 128 10.99 -12.15 15.28
N THR A 129 10.78 -12.77 14.13
CA THR A 129 11.82 -13.51 13.40
C THR A 129 12.99 -12.60 13.02
N ILE A 130 12.71 -11.41 12.47
CA ILE A 130 13.73 -10.44 12.06
C ILE A 130 14.53 -9.97 13.29
N LEU A 131 13.84 -9.59 14.38
CA LEU A 131 14.48 -9.14 15.62
C LEU A 131 15.38 -10.26 16.24
N SER A 132 14.90 -11.50 16.26
CA SER A 132 15.67 -12.64 16.73
C SER A 132 16.93 -12.88 15.90
N GLU A 133 16.83 -12.77 14.57
CA GLU A 133 18.00 -12.87 13.68
C GLU A 133 18.98 -11.71 13.87
N MET A 134 18.50 -10.50 14.10
CA MET A 134 19.36 -9.34 14.40
C MET A 134 20.14 -9.55 15.71
N LEU A 135 19.49 -10.06 16.75
CA LEU A 135 20.12 -10.40 18.01
C LEU A 135 21.16 -11.52 17.82
N SER A 136 20.79 -12.61 17.14
CA SER A 136 21.68 -13.77 16.91
C SER A 136 22.95 -13.40 16.15
N GLN A 137 22.85 -12.40 15.27
CA GLN A 137 23.96 -11.86 14.48
C GLN A 137 24.71 -10.72 15.16
N GLY A 138 24.35 -10.37 16.40
CA GLY A 138 24.97 -9.29 17.16
C GLY A 138 24.78 -7.89 16.53
N LYS A 139 23.67 -7.69 15.83
CA LYS A 139 23.29 -6.39 15.25
C LYS A 139 22.56 -5.50 16.24
N ILE A 140 21.92 -6.12 17.20
CA ILE A 140 21.28 -5.49 18.36
C ILE A 140 21.71 -6.29 19.61
N ASP A 141 21.63 -5.65 20.76
CA ASP A 141 21.84 -6.32 22.04
C ASP A 141 20.54 -6.87 22.64
N GLN A 142 20.64 -7.52 23.80
CA GLN A 142 19.47 -8.14 24.44
C GLN A 142 18.46 -7.09 24.94
N GLU A 143 18.93 -5.92 25.39
CA GLU A 143 18.07 -4.85 25.90
C GLU A 143 17.25 -4.23 24.75
N GLU A 144 17.89 -3.98 23.62
CA GLU A 144 17.25 -3.49 22.40
C GLU A 144 16.21 -4.50 21.85
N TYR A 145 16.55 -5.80 21.89
CA TYR A 145 15.64 -6.86 21.48
C TYR A 145 14.42 -6.92 22.39
N ASP A 146 14.62 -6.96 23.72
CA ASP A 146 13.53 -7.06 24.69
C ASP A 146 12.59 -5.85 24.61
N ALA A 147 13.14 -4.64 24.44
CA ALA A 147 12.37 -3.42 24.24
C ALA A 147 11.52 -3.48 22.95
N ALA A 148 12.13 -3.89 21.84
CA ALA A 148 11.43 -3.98 20.55
C ALA A 148 10.34 -5.06 20.54
N VAL A 149 10.56 -6.17 21.24
CA VAL A 149 9.54 -7.24 21.38
C VAL A 149 8.40 -6.80 22.29
N ALA A 150 8.66 -6.00 23.32
CA ALA A 150 7.63 -5.51 24.24
C ALA A 150 6.79 -4.38 23.64
N GLU A 151 7.24 -3.74 22.57
CA GLU A 151 6.54 -2.62 21.93
C GLU A 151 5.27 -3.09 21.21
N ASP A 152 4.13 -2.54 21.59
CA ASP A 152 2.86 -2.71 20.86
C ASP A 152 2.74 -1.61 19.82
N ILE A 153 3.31 -1.85 18.64
CA ILE A 153 3.34 -0.87 17.53
C ILE A 153 1.93 -0.41 17.20
N GLN A 154 1.74 0.89 17.09
CA GLN A 154 0.51 1.49 16.58
C GLN A 154 0.68 1.88 15.12
N PHE A 155 -0.16 1.36 14.24
CA PHE A 155 -0.22 1.71 12.84
C PHE A 155 -1.06 2.97 12.58
N ALA A 156 -0.81 3.64 11.48
CA ALA A 156 -1.52 4.87 11.10
C ALA A 156 -3.04 4.67 10.87
N ASN A 157 -3.47 3.44 10.62
CA ASN A 157 -4.90 3.09 10.52
C ASN A 157 -5.59 2.86 11.87
N GLY A 158 -4.91 3.14 12.98
CA GLY A 158 -5.43 3.02 14.34
C GLY A 158 -5.30 1.64 14.98
N PHE A 159 -4.95 0.60 14.23
CA PHE A 159 -4.70 -0.71 14.82
C PHE A 159 -3.31 -0.80 15.45
N THR A 160 -3.21 -1.59 16.53
CA THR A 160 -1.90 -2.00 17.04
C THR A 160 -1.48 -3.35 16.44
N ILE A 161 -0.21 -3.69 16.57
CA ILE A 161 0.30 -4.97 16.10
C ILE A 161 -0.29 -6.15 16.88
N SER A 162 -0.75 -5.93 18.12
CA SER A 162 -1.47 -6.91 18.94
C SER A 162 -2.97 -7.04 18.58
N GLY A 163 -3.46 -6.23 17.62
CA GLY A 163 -4.83 -6.30 17.14
C GLY A 163 -5.83 -5.39 17.84
N LYS A 164 -5.39 -4.55 18.77
CA LYS A 164 -6.26 -3.55 19.41
C LYS A 164 -6.50 -2.37 18.47
N TYR A 165 -7.62 -1.71 18.64
CA TYR A 165 -7.90 -0.46 17.92
C TYR A 165 -7.77 0.74 18.87
N VAL A 166 -7.02 1.74 18.47
CA VAL A 166 -6.83 3.00 19.20
C VAL A 166 -7.54 4.11 18.45
N GLY A 167 -8.66 4.58 18.98
CA GLY A 167 -9.42 5.69 18.41
C GLY A 167 -8.63 7.01 18.44
N SER A 168 -9.08 7.98 17.65
CA SER A 168 -8.46 9.32 17.60
C SER A 168 -8.56 10.10 18.93
N ASP A 169 -9.42 9.68 19.83
CA ASP A 169 -9.59 10.20 21.20
C ASP A 169 -8.72 9.45 22.24
N GLY A 170 -7.91 8.48 21.79
CA GLY A 170 -7.07 7.65 22.64
C GLY A 170 -7.81 6.48 23.32
N THR A 171 -9.07 6.23 22.99
CA THR A 171 -9.79 5.04 23.51
C THR A 171 -9.21 3.79 22.88
N VAL A 172 -8.93 2.77 23.71
CA VAL A 172 -8.42 1.47 23.27
C VAL A 172 -9.55 0.46 23.31
N THR A 173 -9.89 -0.13 22.16
CA THR A 173 -10.90 -1.17 22.04
C THR A 173 -10.19 -2.50 21.72
N GLU A 174 -10.41 -3.50 22.56
CA GLU A 174 -10.04 -4.88 22.25
C GLU A 174 -11.13 -5.44 21.32
N LEU A 175 -10.74 -5.85 20.12
CA LEU A 175 -11.65 -6.51 19.20
C LEU A 175 -11.66 -8.00 19.56
N ASP A 176 -12.80 -8.52 19.97
CA ASP A 176 -12.97 -9.94 20.27
C ASP A 176 -12.62 -10.78 19.03
N THR A 177 -11.65 -11.67 19.17
CA THR A 177 -11.20 -12.60 18.13
C THR A 177 -12.12 -13.83 18.05
N GLU A 178 -13.43 -13.65 18.05
CA GLU A 178 -14.37 -14.74 17.74
C GLU A 178 -14.95 -14.50 16.34
N ASP A 179 -14.47 -15.25 15.44
CA ASP A 179 -15.02 -15.75 14.19
C ASP A 179 -14.14 -15.51 12.97
N THR A 180 -13.19 -16.42 12.75
CA THR A 180 -12.66 -16.70 11.41
C THR A 180 -12.63 -18.19 11.19
N THR A 181 -13.79 -18.78 10.91
CA THR A 181 -13.81 -20.04 10.16
C THR A 181 -13.72 -19.69 8.68
N ASP A 182 -12.56 -19.95 8.13
CA ASP A 182 -12.26 -19.99 6.72
C ASP A 182 -13.26 -20.92 6.00
N THR A 183 -14.09 -20.36 5.13
CA THR A 183 -14.71 -21.09 4.03
C THR A 183 -14.68 -20.22 2.80
N SER A 184 -13.71 -20.56 1.93
CA SER A 184 -13.76 -20.21 0.52
C SER A 184 -15.09 -20.63 -0.08
N ASP A 185 -15.99 -19.70 -0.38
CA ASP A 185 -16.93 -19.85 -1.48
C ASP A 185 -17.42 -18.49 -1.97
N ASP A 186 -17.33 -18.30 -3.28
CA ASP A 186 -17.86 -17.16 -4.02
C ASP A 186 -19.38 -17.09 -3.83
N THR A 187 -19.88 -16.10 -3.10
CA THR A 187 -21.21 -15.52 -3.38
C THR A 187 -21.37 -14.16 -2.71
N ASP A 188 -21.81 -13.20 -3.51
CA ASP A 188 -22.39 -11.91 -3.17
C ASP A 188 -23.21 -11.94 -1.86
N SER A 189 -22.81 -11.17 -0.84
CA SER A 189 -23.68 -10.82 0.28
C SER A 189 -23.30 -9.47 0.88
N PRO A 190 -24.27 -8.65 1.30
CA PRO A 190 -24.05 -7.25 1.70
C PRO A 190 -23.26 -7.16 3.00
N ALA A 191 -22.32 -6.22 3.01
CA ALA A 191 -21.46 -5.93 4.15
C ALA A 191 -22.26 -5.59 5.41
N ASP A 192 -21.95 -6.28 6.50
CA ASP A 192 -22.37 -5.95 7.85
C ASP A 192 -21.66 -4.65 8.30
N ASP A 193 -22.43 -3.69 8.79
CA ASP A 193 -22.09 -2.29 9.06
C ASP A 193 -21.28 -2.09 10.36
N SER A 194 -20.59 -3.10 10.86
CA SER A 194 -19.87 -3.04 12.14
C SER A 194 -18.34 -3.17 12.04
N THR A 195 -17.75 -3.23 10.84
CA THR A 195 -16.30 -3.24 10.69
C THR A 195 -15.75 -1.81 10.69
N PRO A 196 -14.73 -1.49 11.52
CA PRO A 196 -14.09 -0.18 11.50
C PRO A 196 -13.50 0.08 10.12
N THR A 197 -13.97 1.12 9.47
CA THR A 197 -13.54 1.51 8.13
C THR A 197 -12.05 1.84 8.14
N ILE A 198 -11.27 1.16 7.32
CA ILE A 198 -9.83 1.37 7.20
C ILE A 198 -9.59 2.80 6.70
N LYS A 199 -9.15 3.70 7.59
CA LYS A 199 -8.65 5.03 7.21
C LYS A 199 -7.35 4.86 6.40
N GLY A 200 -7.46 4.67 5.10
CA GLY A 200 -6.31 4.46 4.21
C GLY A 200 -6.61 4.77 2.76
N SER A 201 -7.81 5.28 2.45
CA SER A 201 -8.11 5.72 1.10
C SER A 201 -7.57 7.14 0.87
N ASN A 202 -7.06 7.41 -0.34
CA ASN A 202 -6.73 8.77 -0.77
C ASN A 202 -7.96 9.68 -0.65
N SER A 203 -7.76 10.97 -0.33
CA SER A 203 -8.86 11.94 -0.44
C SER A 203 -9.43 11.99 -1.87
N TRP A 204 -10.66 12.44 -2.01
CA TRP A 204 -11.27 12.65 -3.33
C TRP A 204 -10.44 13.56 -4.22
N PHE A 205 -9.82 14.58 -3.62
CA PHE A 205 -8.91 15.48 -4.33
C PHE A 205 -7.66 14.75 -4.82
N THR A 206 -7.05 13.94 -3.96
CA THR A 206 -5.85 13.17 -4.30
C THR A 206 -6.12 12.19 -5.44
N ASP A 207 -7.26 11.51 -5.44
CA ASP A 207 -7.62 10.59 -6.51
C ASP A 207 -7.84 11.29 -7.85
N ALA A 208 -8.51 12.45 -7.84
CA ALA A 208 -8.67 13.28 -9.03
C ALA A 208 -7.31 13.75 -9.58
N MET A 209 -6.42 14.22 -8.70
CA MET A 209 -5.06 14.63 -9.04
C MET A 209 -4.25 13.47 -9.66
N ILE A 210 -4.32 12.27 -9.08
CA ILE A 210 -3.63 11.09 -9.62
C ILE A 210 -4.12 10.77 -11.04
N THR A 211 -5.42 10.89 -11.27
CA THR A 211 -6.03 10.70 -12.59
C THR A 211 -5.48 11.72 -13.59
N ASP A 212 -5.52 13.00 -13.27
CA ASP A 212 -5.04 14.08 -14.14
C ASP A 212 -3.56 13.91 -14.47
N VAL A 213 -2.74 13.56 -13.47
CA VAL A 213 -1.29 13.33 -13.66
C VAL A 213 -1.05 12.12 -14.55
N ALA A 214 -1.80 11.02 -14.36
CA ALA A 214 -1.66 9.83 -15.18
C ALA A 214 -2.03 10.10 -16.64
N GLU A 215 -3.13 10.82 -16.89
CA GLU A 215 -3.53 11.24 -18.25
C GLU A 215 -2.47 12.13 -18.90
N ALA A 216 -1.94 13.10 -18.16
CA ALA A 216 -0.87 13.95 -18.64
C ALA A 216 0.43 13.18 -18.95
N LEU A 217 0.76 12.14 -18.18
CA LEU A 217 1.89 11.25 -18.46
C LEU A 217 1.67 10.42 -19.71
N VAL A 218 0.46 9.88 -19.91
CA VAL A 218 0.13 9.15 -21.14
C VAL A 218 0.36 10.03 -22.37
N GLU A 219 -0.16 11.27 -22.33
CA GLU A 219 -0.01 12.22 -23.43
C GLU A 219 1.44 12.63 -23.67
N LYS A 220 2.12 13.10 -22.61
CA LYS A 220 3.50 13.65 -22.70
C LYS A 220 4.54 12.61 -23.07
N LEU A 221 4.41 11.38 -22.58
CA LEU A 221 5.36 10.31 -22.82
C LEU A 221 4.95 9.39 -23.97
N GLY A 222 3.79 9.60 -24.58
CA GLY A 222 3.27 8.77 -25.66
C GLY A 222 3.10 7.30 -25.24
N ILE A 223 2.64 7.05 -23.99
CA ILE A 223 2.49 5.70 -23.46
C ILE A 223 1.38 4.98 -24.24
N THR A 224 1.69 3.78 -24.73
CA THR A 224 0.72 2.93 -25.45
C THR A 224 0.45 1.63 -24.69
N GLU A 225 -0.66 0.97 -25.01
CA GLU A 225 -1.00 -0.34 -24.47
C GLU A 225 0.18 -1.31 -24.65
N LYS A 226 0.49 -2.09 -23.63
CA LYS A 226 1.51 -3.15 -23.66
C LYS A 226 0.91 -4.48 -23.22
N VAL A 227 1.51 -5.55 -23.67
CA VAL A 227 1.23 -6.89 -23.16
C VAL A 227 2.30 -7.23 -22.13
N ASN A 228 1.87 -7.59 -20.90
CA ASN A 228 2.80 -7.98 -19.85
C ASN A 228 3.37 -9.40 -20.10
N SER A 229 4.28 -9.83 -19.24
CA SER A 229 4.93 -11.16 -19.32
C SER A 229 3.96 -12.34 -19.21
N GLU A 230 2.75 -12.11 -18.69
CA GLU A 230 1.68 -13.10 -18.53
C GLU A 230 0.71 -13.10 -19.72
N GLY A 231 0.97 -12.30 -20.76
CA GLY A 231 0.09 -12.16 -21.92
C GLY A 231 -1.13 -11.26 -21.68
N LYS A 232 -1.23 -10.58 -20.53
CA LYS A 232 -2.33 -9.68 -20.20
C LYS A 232 -2.03 -8.29 -20.75
N LYS A 233 -3.02 -7.68 -21.39
CA LYS A 233 -2.95 -6.29 -21.85
C LYS A 233 -2.96 -5.34 -20.65
N VAL A 234 -2.01 -4.42 -20.62
CA VAL A 234 -1.93 -3.33 -19.64
C VAL A 234 -2.18 -2.02 -20.38
N SER A 235 -3.22 -1.32 -20.00
CA SER A 235 -3.59 -0.05 -20.63
C SER A 235 -2.48 1.01 -20.46
N ALA A 236 -2.45 2.00 -21.33
CA ALA A 236 -1.54 3.15 -21.18
C ALA A 236 -1.78 3.87 -19.85
N TYR A 237 -3.05 3.99 -19.46
CA TYR A 237 -3.45 4.62 -18.20
C TYR A 237 -2.94 3.84 -16.97
N ASP A 238 -3.10 2.51 -16.93
CA ASP A 238 -2.60 1.71 -15.81
C ASP A 238 -1.07 1.76 -15.69
N GLN A 239 -0.36 1.83 -16.82
CA GLN A 239 1.08 2.05 -16.81
C GLN A 239 1.44 3.41 -16.21
N ALA A 240 0.72 4.47 -16.59
CA ALA A 240 0.94 5.81 -16.05
C ALA A 240 0.60 5.89 -14.55
N ILE A 241 -0.50 5.28 -14.09
CA ILE A 241 -0.83 5.16 -12.67
C ILE A 241 0.32 4.49 -11.89
N ASN A 242 0.84 3.37 -12.39
CA ASN A 242 1.98 2.71 -11.76
C ASN A 242 3.23 3.62 -11.73
N MET A 243 3.44 4.45 -12.74
CA MET A 243 4.54 5.42 -12.75
C MET A 243 4.35 6.51 -11.69
N VAL A 244 3.12 7.02 -11.50
CA VAL A 244 2.83 8.01 -10.45
C VAL A 244 3.24 7.49 -9.07
N TYR A 245 2.93 6.22 -8.78
CA TYR A 245 3.26 5.62 -7.48
C TYR A 245 4.72 5.15 -7.34
N SER A 246 5.41 4.81 -8.44
CA SER A 246 6.70 4.13 -8.38
C SER A 246 7.90 4.97 -8.81
N LYS A 247 7.70 6.12 -9.49
CA LYS A 247 8.81 6.89 -10.07
C LYS A 247 9.25 8.10 -9.25
N GLY A 248 8.71 8.27 -8.03
CA GLY A 248 9.13 9.34 -7.13
C GLY A 248 8.85 10.75 -7.66
N TYR A 249 7.79 10.94 -8.43
CA TYR A 249 7.40 12.27 -8.89
C TYR A 249 7.05 13.18 -7.72
N LYS A 250 7.53 14.42 -7.77
CA LYS A 250 7.06 15.50 -6.89
C LYS A 250 5.90 16.18 -7.58
N ILE A 251 4.70 16.04 -7.00
CA ILE A 251 3.47 16.59 -7.56
C ILE A 251 3.08 17.79 -6.70
N TYR A 252 3.01 18.96 -7.32
CA TYR A 252 2.55 20.18 -6.67
C TYR A 252 1.08 20.38 -7.00
N THR A 253 0.26 20.52 -5.97
CA THR A 253 -1.19 20.65 -6.11
C THR A 253 -1.68 21.99 -5.60
N THR A 254 -2.91 22.34 -5.93
CA THR A 254 -3.63 23.52 -5.45
C THR A 254 -4.43 23.21 -4.18
N GLN A 255 -4.39 21.97 -3.69
CA GLN A 255 -5.13 21.56 -2.49
C GLN A 255 -4.76 22.42 -1.28
N ASN A 256 -5.78 22.89 -0.58
CA ASN A 256 -5.64 23.46 0.75
C ASN A 256 -6.05 22.40 1.78
N PRO A 257 -5.09 21.82 2.54
CA PRO A 257 -5.38 20.73 3.48
C PRO A 257 -6.46 21.07 4.50
N LYS A 258 -6.49 22.32 4.97
CA LYS A 258 -7.48 22.78 5.94
C LYS A 258 -8.91 22.78 5.35
N TYR A 259 -9.06 23.28 4.11
CA TYR A 259 -10.37 23.27 3.46
C TYR A 259 -10.81 21.86 3.10
N GLN A 260 -9.87 21.00 2.70
CA GLN A 260 -10.16 19.60 2.42
C GLN A 260 -10.64 18.88 3.68
N GLN A 261 -9.96 19.06 4.81
CA GLN A 261 -10.35 18.47 6.08
C GLN A 261 -11.74 18.92 6.53
N ILE A 262 -12.04 20.22 6.48
CA ILE A 262 -13.36 20.75 6.85
C ILE A 262 -14.44 20.16 5.93
N ALA A 263 -14.17 20.06 4.63
CA ALA A 263 -15.10 19.48 3.67
C ALA A 263 -15.36 17.98 3.98
N GLU A 264 -14.33 17.22 4.34
CA GLU A 264 -14.45 15.83 4.77
C GLU A 264 -15.25 15.71 6.06
N GLU A 265 -14.94 16.46 7.10
CA GLU A 265 -15.67 16.45 8.37
C GLU A 265 -17.18 16.72 8.18
N VAL A 266 -17.55 17.63 7.28
CA VAL A 266 -18.96 17.95 7.01
C VAL A 266 -19.65 16.88 6.17
N CYS A 267 -18.99 16.40 5.11
CA CYS A 267 -19.60 15.53 4.11
C CYS A 267 -19.55 14.04 4.49
N TYR A 268 -18.61 13.65 5.36
CA TYR A 268 -18.52 12.27 5.86
C TYR A 268 -19.51 11.99 6.99
N ASN A 269 -19.94 13.02 7.72
CA ASN A 269 -20.99 12.86 8.73
C ASN A 269 -22.36 12.80 8.02
N LEU A 270 -22.93 11.59 7.94
CA LEU A 270 -24.22 11.33 7.29
C LEU A 270 -25.39 12.01 8.01
N ASP A 271 -25.26 12.38 9.29
CA ASP A 271 -26.26 13.17 10.00
C ASP A 271 -26.48 14.55 9.35
N ASN A 272 -25.46 15.06 8.67
CA ASN A 272 -25.58 16.30 7.88
C ASN A 272 -26.31 16.06 6.54
N ILE A 273 -26.50 14.79 6.14
CA ILE A 273 -27.10 14.39 4.86
C ILE A 273 -28.22 13.37 5.15
N PRO A 274 -29.30 13.77 5.83
CA PRO A 274 -30.30 12.85 6.40
C PRO A 274 -31.27 12.27 5.35
N TYR A 275 -30.96 12.37 4.06
CA TYR A 275 -31.86 11.95 2.99
C TYR A 275 -31.40 10.62 2.41
N THR A 276 -32.31 9.64 2.46
CA THR A 276 -32.22 8.39 1.71
C THR A 276 -33.29 8.36 0.63
N SER A 277 -33.03 7.70 -0.48
CA SER A 277 -34.03 7.38 -1.49
C SER A 277 -34.32 5.87 -1.44
N SER A 278 -35.59 5.48 -1.50
CA SER A 278 -35.97 4.08 -1.61
C SER A 278 -36.50 3.79 -3.02
N TYR A 279 -36.01 2.71 -3.61
CA TYR A 279 -36.52 2.24 -4.91
C TYR A 279 -36.64 0.72 -4.89
N THR A 280 -37.44 0.19 -5.82
CA THR A 280 -37.56 -1.26 -6.01
C THR A 280 -36.58 -1.67 -7.12
N ASN A 281 -35.64 -2.58 -6.80
CA ASN A 281 -34.69 -3.08 -7.79
C ASN A 281 -35.37 -4.06 -8.77
N SER A 282 -34.61 -4.53 -9.77
CA SER A 282 -35.10 -5.45 -10.79
C SER A 282 -35.52 -6.83 -10.25
N ALA A 283 -35.12 -7.18 -9.04
CA ALA A 283 -35.50 -8.40 -8.34
C ALA A 283 -36.80 -8.21 -7.50
N GLY A 284 -37.36 -7.00 -7.43
CA GLY A 284 -38.56 -6.68 -6.67
C GLY A 284 -38.30 -6.34 -5.20
N GLU A 285 -37.05 -6.14 -4.81
CA GLU A 285 -36.66 -5.81 -3.45
C GLU A 285 -36.66 -4.29 -3.24
N GLN A 286 -37.09 -3.82 -2.06
CA GLN A 286 -36.96 -2.43 -1.65
C GLN A 286 -35.50 -2.19 -1.23
N VAL A 287 -34.83 -1.26 -1.94
CA VAL A 287 -33.46 -0.84 -1.64
C VAL A 287 -33.50 0.60 -1.15
N GLU A 288 -32.91 0.88 -0.01
CA GLU A 288 -32.63 2.23 0.47
C GLU A 288 -31.22 2.63 0.04
N ASP A 289 -31.10 3.80 -0.57
CA ASP A 289 -29.85 4.33 -1.09
C ASP A 289 -29.56 5.69 -0.45
N GLN A 290 -28.32 5.91 0.02
CA GLN A 290 -27.88 7.19 0.54
C GLN A 290 -27.80 8.23 -0.55
N LEU A 291 -28.39 9.41 -0.33
CA LEU A 291 -28.22 10.53 -1.25
C LEU A 291 -26.74 10.89 -1.39
N GLN A 292 -26.25 10.89 -2.63
CA GLN A 292 -24.86 11.26 -2.91
C GLN A 292 -24.73 12.78 -3.02
N ILE A 293 -23.57 13.27 -2.61
CA ILE A 293 -23.21 14.68 -2.71
C ILE A 293 -21.90 14.84 -3.45
N ALA A 294 -21.74 15.99 -4.07
CA ALA A 294 -20.44 16.42 -4.59
C ALA A 294 -20.18 17.86 -4.16
N LEU A 295 -18.96 18.15 -3.74
CA LEU A 295 -18.51 19.47 -3.33
C LEU A 295 -17.19 19.80 -4.02
N THR A 296 -17.09 20.96 -4.63
CA THR A 296 -15.84 21.52 -5.15
C THR A 296 -15.68 22.93 -4.60
N ILE A 297 -14.59 23.17 -3.88
CA ILE A 297 -14.22 24.50 -3.37
C ILE A 297 -13.20 25.12 -4.32
N VAL A 298 -13.51 26.30 -4.85
CA VAL A 298 -12.67 27.02 -5.80
C VAL A 298 -12.20 28.34 -5.17
N ASP A 299 -10.92 28.64 -5.30
CA ASP A 299 -10.36 29.95 -4.93
C ASP A 299 -10.81 31.00 -5.98
N PRO A 300 -11.62 31.99 -5.61
CA PRO A 300 -12.14 32.96 -6.56
C PRO A 300 -11.07 33.89 -7.13
N THR A 301 -9.88 33.95 -6.54
CA THR A 301 -8.80 34.83 -6.98
C THR A 301 -8.03 34.29 -8.17
N ASN A 302 -7.96 32.97 -8.32
CA ASN A 302 -7.16 32.31 -9.34
C ASN A 302 -7.90 31.19 -10.09
N GLY A 303 -9.09 30.80 -9.62
CA GLY A 303 -9.92 29.74 -10.23
C GLY A 303 -9.45 28.33 -9.91
N TYR A 304 -8.51 28.14 -8.98
CA TYR A 304 -8.00 26.81 -8.64
C TYR A 304 -8.94 26.07 -7.70
N VAL A 305 -9.11 24.77 -7.94
CA VAL A 305 -9.79 23.88 -7.01
C VAL A 305 -8.87 23.64 -5.80
N VAL A 306 -9.38 23.97 -4.62
CA VAL A 306 -8.61 23.87 -3.36
C VAL A 306 -9.10 22.76 -2.44
N ALA A 307 -10.32 22.26 -2.65
CA ALA A 307 -10.83 21.06 -1.97
C ALA A 307 -11.90 20.39 -2.84
N MET A 308 -12.07 19.08 -2.66
CA MET A 308 -13.04 18.29 -3.43
C MET A 308 -13.57 17.11 -2.60
N ILE A 309 -14.88 16.90 -2.65
CA ILE A 309 -15.58 15.72 -2.13
C ILE A 309 -16.40 15.12 -3.27
N GLY A 310 -16.30 13.84 -3.48
CA GLY A 310 -16.94 13.13 -4.58
C GLY A 310 -18.01 12.14 -4.17
N GLY A 311 -18.43 12.12 -2.90
CA GLY A 311 -19.48 11.24 -2.39
C GLY A 311 -19.87 11.57 -0.96
N ALA A 312 -21.03 11.10 -0.53
CA ALA A 312 -21.51 11.18 0.85
C ALA A 312 -20.88 10.07 1.69
N GLY A 313 -20.62 10.36 2.97
CA GLY A 313 -20.01 9.42 3.89
C GLY A 313 -18.51 9.22 3.68
N GLU A 314 -17.90 8.40 4.53
CA GLU A 314 -16.46 8.15 4.47
C GLU A 314 -16.08 7.41 3.19
N LYS A 315 -15.00 7.87 2.57
CA LYS A 315 -14.50 7.25 1.34
C LYS A 315 -13.72 5.97 1.66
N VAL A 316 -14.21 4.85 1.19
CA VAL A 316 -13.68 3.51 1.50
C VAL A 316 -12.84 2.90 0.37
N VAL A 317 -12.92 3.41 -0.84
CA VAL A 317 -12.25 2.86 -2.03
C VAL A 317 -11.46 3.92 -2.76
N ASP A 318 -10.18 3.65 -3.01
CA ASP A 318 -9.34 4.52 -3.86
C ASP A 318 -9.81 4.49 -5.31
N ARG A 319 -9.82 5.67 -5.94
CA ARG A 319 -10.25 5.87 -7.32
C ARG A 319 -11.66 5.34 -7.60
N GLY A 320 -12.52 5.38 -6.57
CA GLY A 320 -13.94 5.13 -6.70
C GLY A 320 -14.64 6.19 -7.56
N TRP A 321 -15.93 5.99 -7.80
CA TRP A 321 -16.74 6.94 -8.58
C TRP A 321 -16.80 8.29 -7.85
N ASN A 322 -16.27 9.32 -8.48
CA ASN A 322 -16.23 10.69 -7.95
C ASN A 322 -17.32 11.53 -8.61
N TRP A 323 -18.40 11.81 -7.88
CA TRP A 323 -19.53 12.58 -8.39
C TRP A 323 -19.16 14.04 -8.76
N ALA A 324 -18.09 14.60 -8.17
CA ALA A 324 -17.62 15.94 -8.51
C ALA A 324 -16.96 16.03 -9.90
N VAL A 325 -16.47 14.90 -10.42
CA VAL A 325 -15.73 14.82 -11.69
C VAL A 325 -16.46 13.99 -12.73
N ASN A 326 -17.06 12.87 -12.33
CA ASN A 326 -17.63 11.88 -13.26
C ASN A 326 -19.13 12.03 -13.49
N ALA A 327 -19.86 12.76 -12.63
CA ALA A 327 -21.29 13.04 -12.85
C ALA A 327 -21.49 14.04 -14.00
N ARG A 328 -22.53 13.78 -14.80
CA ARG A 328 -22.96 14.69 -15.89
C ARG A 328 -24.21 15.45 -15.47
#